data_a9b99f35dde0487fc456c6aa68de3f49
#
_entry.id   a9b99f35dde0487fc456c6aa68de3f49
#
_cell.length_a   1.000
_cell.length_b   1.000
_cell.length_c   1.000
_cell.angle_alpha   90.00
_cell.angle_beta   90.00
_cell.angle_gamma   90.00
#
_symmetry.space_group_name_H-M   'P 1'
#
loop_
_entity.id
_entity.type
_entity.pdbx_description
1 polymer ?
#
loop_
_entity_poly.entity_id
_entity_poly.type
_entity_poly.pdbx_seq_one_letter_code
_entity_poly.pdbx_strand_id
1 'polypeptide(L)'
;MTNDVLIIGGGIIGLACGLELKLRGANVTVLSRDFTAAASHAAAGMLAPEAENITHEPMLSLCRRSRNLYLNWTEKLAELTGEKDVNNTGYWPCGILAPVYQQPQNTGDRNAHWLNKDTINQYQPGLGQDVVGGWWYPEDGQVDNRALIKVLRTAAESEGIIFQDGVTVEAISQQQGKVIGVQTNIGLFRADHYLLTAGAWVNQLLPLAVRPRKGQMLSLRVPDCLNELPLTRVLFGEGIYIVPRRNRSIIIGATNEDVGFTAYNTPVGIQSLLQSAIRLYPQLENYPLQELWWGFRPATSDELPILGASHCPNLTLATGHYRNGILLAPVTAILIADLICEQKTDPLLPNFHYSRFSAVSSTTTSMPINSNVTNTNINSVNNLQNKSFCDIATPRLSDLNIQDSPLIIAGKSFSSRLMTGTGKYRSIQEMQQSVENSGCQIVTVAVRRVQTNAPGHEGLGEALDWSKIWMLPNTAGCQTAEEAIRVARLGREMAKLLGQEDNNFVKLEVIPDPKYLLPDPIGTLQAAEQLVKEGFAVLPYINA
;
A
#
# COMPACT_ATOMS: atom_id res chain seq x y z
N MET A 1 5.64 -24.34 27.36
CA MET A 1 4.40 -23.53 27.41
C MET A 1 4.17 -23.01 26.00
N THR A 2 3.03 -23.30 25.41
CA THR A 2 2.66 -22.77 24.10
C THR A 2 2.30 -21.29 24.30
N ASN A 3 3.17 -20.39 23.86
CA ASN A 3 2.88 -18.96 23.95
C ASN A 3 1.92 -18.57 22.82
N ASP A 4 0.83 -17.90 23.17
CA ASP A 4 -0.07 -17.30 22.18
C ASP A 4 0.56 -16.03 21.62
N VAL A 5 0.72 -15.95 20.29
CA VAL A 5 1.28 -14.80 19.59
C VAL A 5 0.24 -14.17 18.69
N LEU A 6 -0.04 -12.89 18.90
CA LEU A 6 -0.91 -12.09 18.06
C LEU A 6 -0.07 -11.21 17.12
N ILE A 7 -0.23 -11.41 15.81
CA ILE A 7 0.48 -10.64 14.77
C ILE A 7 -0.45 -9.56 14.21
N ILE A 8 0.01 -8.32 14.24
CA ILE A 8 -0.71 -7.15 13.73
C ILE A 8 -0.14 -6.78 12.36
N GLY A 9 -0.81 -7.20 11.30
CA GLY A 9 -0.43 -6.98 9.92
C GLY A 9 -0.14 -8.28 9.15
N GLY A 10 -0.96 -8.55 8.11
CA GLY A 10 -0.90 -9.75 7.26
C GLY A 10 -0.05 -9.58 5.99
N GLY A 11 0.90 -8.64 5.94
CA GLY A 11 1.88 -8.55 4.86
C GLY A 11 2.89 -9.71 4.91
N ILE A 12 3.81 -9.76 3.93
CA ILE A 12 4.78 -10.87 3.83
C ILE A 12 5.61 -11.07 5.12
N ILE A 13 5.93 -9.99 5.83
CA ILE A 13 6.69 -10.08 7.09
C ILE A 13 5.85 -10.76 8.18
N GLY A 14 4.58 -10.37 8.32
CA GLY A 14 3.69 -11.00 9.29
C GLY A 14 3.42 -12.46 8.97
N LEU A 15 3.22 -12.80 7.70
CA LEU A 15 3.03 -14.17 7.24
C LEU A 15 4.26 -15.04 7.48
N ALA A 16 5.46 -14.55 7.11
CA ALA A 16 6.71 -15.28 7.26
C ALA A 16 7.05 -15.50 8.74
N CYS A 17 6.95 -14.46 9.57
CA CYS A 17 7.15 -14.58 11.01
C CYS A 17 6.11 -15.51 11.65
N GLY A 18 4.84 -15.42 11.25
CA GLY A 18 3.76 -16.26 11.74
C GLY A 18 4.01 -17.73 11.48
N LEU A 19 4.40 -18.08 10.25
CA LEU A 19 4.73 -19.45 9.89
C LEU A 19 5.93 -19.97 10.70
N GLU A 20 7.02 -19.20 10.79
CA GLU A 20 8.20 -19.62 11.53
C GLU A 20 7.92 -19.79 13.03
N LEU A 21 7.14 -18.90 13.65
CA LEU A 21 6.68 -19.02 15.04
C LEU A 21 5.82 -20.28 15.24
N LYS A 22 4.91 -20.55 14.31
CA LYS A 22 4.05 -21.73 14.35
C LYS A 22 4.86 -23.03 14.27
N LEU A 23 5.83 -23.10 13.38
CA LEU A 23 6.73 -24.25 13.23
C LEU A 23 7.60 -24.48 14.47
N ARG A 24 7.80 -23.45 15.31
CA ARG A 24 8.45 -23.55 16.63
C ARG A 24 7.47 -23.81 17.78
N GLY A 25 6.21 -24.11 17.48
CA GLY A 25 5.20 -24.54 18.44
C GLY A 25 4.39 -23.42 19.10
N ALA A 26 4.47 -22.18 18.63
CA ALA A 26 3.58 -21.11 19.09
C ALA A 26 2.16 -21.29 18.52
N ASN A 27 1.15 -20.80 19.25
CA ASN A 27 -0.19 -20.58 18.68
C ASN A 27 -0.23 -19.19 18.09
N VAL A 28 -0.56 -19.07 16.80
CA VAL A 28 -0.46 -17.81 16.07
C VAL A 28 -1.83 -17.38 15.53
N THR A 29 -2.18 -16.13 15.82
CA THR A 29 -3.30 -15.42 15.20
C THR A 29 -2.79 -14.19 14.46
N VAL A 30 -3.21 -13.99 13.21
CA VAL A 30 -2.83 -12.85 12.37
C VAL A 30 -4.06 -11.97 12.12
N LEU A 31 -3.96 -10.70 12.50
CA LEU A 31 -4.98 -9.68 12.20
C LEU A 31 -4.57 -8.92 10.94
N SER A 32 -5.46 -8.83 9.97
CA SER A 32 -5.23 -8.04 8.76
C SER A 32 -6.48 -7.29 8.33
N ARG A 33 -6.32 -5.99 8.10
CA ARG A 33 -7.39 -5.14 7.57
C ARG A 33 -7.72 -5.51 6.12
N ASP A 34 -6.67 -5.67 5.31
CA ASP A 34 -6.77 -6.02 3.90
C ASP A 34 -5.42 -6.63 3.47
N PHE A 35 -5.43 -7.91 3.11
CA PHE A 35 -4.23 -8.59 2.62
C PHE A 35 -3.75 -8.04 1.29
N THR A 36 -4.66 -7.60 0.42
CA THR A 36 -4.34 -7.15 -0.93
C THR A 36 -3.74 -5.75 -0.95
N ALA A 37 -4.05 -4.91 0.04
CA ALA A 37 -3.48 -3.57 0.21
C ALA A 37 -2.04 -3.58 0.76
N ALA A 38 -1.52 -4.73 1.20
CA ALA A 38 -0.16 -4.81 1.72
C ALA A 38 0.88 -4.47 0.64
N ALA A 39 1.92 -3.72 1.04
CA ALA A 39 3.02 -3.34 0.14
C ALA A 39 3.66 -4.54 -0.59
N SER A 40 3.61 -5.71 0.01
CA SER A 40 4.12 -6.95 -0.56
C SER A 40 3.38 -7.40 -1.83
N HIS A 41 2.07 -7.09 -1.97
CA HIS A 41 1.32 -7.36 -3.21
C HIS A 41 1.70 -6.42 -4.35
N ALA A 42 2.14 -5.21 -4.02
CA ALA A 42 2.57 -4.23 -5.01
C ALA A 42 4.04 -4.38 -5.44
N ALA A 43 4.85 -5.11 -4.68
CA ALA A 43 6.28 -5.24 -4.93
C ALA A 43 6.62 -5.93 -6.25
N ALA A 44 7.83 -5.67 -6.78
CA ALA A 44 8.34 -6.36 -7.96
C ALA A 44 9.01 -7.71 -7.65
N GLY A 45 9.27 -8.00 -6.39
CA GLY A 45 9.88 -9.27 -5.98
C GLY A 45 11.35 -9.45 -6.36
N MET A 46 12.09 -8.38 -6.58
CA MET A 46 13.54 -8.47 -6.79
C MET A 46 14.24 -8.93 -5.51
N LEU A 47 15.26 -9.77 -5.68
CA LEU A 47 16.18 -10.24 -4.65
C LEU A 47 17.56 -9.70 -5.03
N ALA A 48 17.80 -8.41 -4.73
CA ALA A 48 18.80 -7.60 -5.40
C ALA A 48 19.76 -6.85 -4.45
N PRO A 49 20.37 -7.51 -3.45
CA PRO A 49 21.24 -6.81 -2.51
C PRO A 49 22.44 -6.14 -3.19
N GLU A 50 22.97 -6.72 -4.25
CA GLU A 50 24.13 -6.20 -4.97
C GLU A 50 23.72 -5.15 -6.00
N ALA A 51 22.68 -5.41 -6.80
CA ALA A 51 22.24 -4.49 -7.85
C ALA A 51 21.66 -3.19 -7.28
N GLU A 52 21.02 -3.21 -6.11
CA GLU A 52 20.54 -2.01 -5.40
C GLU A 52 21.68 -1.20 -4.73
N ASN A 53 22.93 -1.70 -4.77
CA ASN A 53 24.12 -1.04 -4.24
C ASN A 53 23.95 -0.60 -2.78
N ILE A 54 23.52 -1.50 -1.91
CA ILE A 54 23.33 -1.24 -0.48
C ILE A 54 24.71 -0.97 0.17
N THR A 55 24.91 0.25 0.67
CA THR A 55 26.21 0.68 1.23
C THR A 55 26.34 0.47 2.74
N HIS A 56 25.21 0.31 3.46
CA HIS A 56 25.21 0.08 4.90
C HIS A 56 25.53 -1.39 5.19
N GLU A 57 26.74 -1.68 5.70
CA GLU A 57 27.25 -3.05 5.85
C GLU A 57 26.34 -4.00 6.65
N PRO A 58 25.78 -3.64 7.82
CA PRO A 58 24.84 -4.52 8.51
C PRO A 58 23.59 -4.86 7.66
N MET A 59 23.11 -3.90 6.87
CA MET A 59 21.96 -4.11 5.97
C MET A 59 22.32 -5.04 4.80
N LEU A 60 23.48 -4.83 4.18
CA LEU A 60 23.99 -5.67 3.10
C LEU A 60 24.18 -7.11 3.58
N SER A 61 24.79 -7.28 4.76
CA SER A 61 24.97 -8.59 5.40
C SER A 61 23.63 -9.29 5.66
N LEU A 62 22.64 -8.56 6.18
CA LEU A 62 21.28 -9.08 6.40
C LEU A 62 20.61 -9.48 5.08
N CYS A 63 20.72 -8.66 4.04
CA CYS A 63 20.15 -8.92 2.72
C CYS A 63 20.79 -10.15 2.05
N ARG A 64 22.11 -10.27 2.09
CA ARG A 64 22.84 -11.43 1.56
C ARG A 64 22.45 -12.73 2.28
N ARG A 65 22.40 -12.68 3.62
CA ARG A 65 21.93 -13.81 4.43
C ARG A 65 20.52 -14.23 4.04
N SER A 66 19.64 -13.27 3.85
CA SER A 66 18.25 -13.53 3.44
C SER A 66 18.15 -14.12 2.04
N ARG A 67 18.88 -13.56 1.06
CA ARG A 67 18.94 -14.09 -0.31
C ARG A 67 19.37 -15.56 -0.33
N ASN A 68 20.39 -15.90 0.45
CA ASN A 68 20.91 -17.26 0.53
C ASN A 68 19.92 -18.27 1.16
N LEU A 69 18.92 -17.80 1.91
CA LEU A 69 17.86 -18.62 2.46
C LEU A 69 16.76 -18.95 1.44
N TYR A 70 16.63 -18.18 0.34
CA TYR A 70 15.46 -18.22 -0.52
C TYR A 70 15.20 -19.59 -1.13
N LEU A 71 16.22 -20.27 -1.64
CA LEU A 71 16.06 -21.61 -2.24
C LEU A 71 15.42 -22.57 -1.24
N ASN A 72 16.06 -22.78 -0.12
CA ASN A 72 15.58 -23.72 0.91
C ASN A 72 14.22 -23.28 1.49
N TRP A 73 13.99 -21.97 1.60
CA TRP A 73 12.73 -21.43 2.10
C TRP A 73 11.57 -21.72 1.15
N THR A 74 11.77 -21.54 -0.16
CA THR A 74 10.73 -21.84 -1.16
C THR A 74 10.48 -23.35 -1.31
N GLU A 75 11.50 -24.18 -1.18
CA GLU A 75 11.36 -25.64 -1.11
C GLU A 75 10.54 -26.07 0.11
N LYS A 76 10.84 -25.53 1.30
CA LYS A 76 10.07 -25.76 2.53
C LYS A 76 8.60 -25.36 2.37
N LEU A 77 8.32 -24.22 1.72
CA LEU A 77 6.94 -23.78 1.46
C LEU A 77 6.20 -24.76 0.53
N ALA A 78 6.85 -25.27 -0.50
CA ALA A 78 6.27 -26.29 -1.38
C ALA A 78 5.95 -27.60 -0.62
N GLU A 79 6.83 -28.04 0.25
CA GLU A 79 6.59 -29.21 1.11
C GLU A 79 5.37 -29.02 2.02
N LEU A 80 5.26 -27.87 2.69
CA LEU A 80 4.15 -27.55 3.61
C LEU A 80 2.80 -27.43 2.91
N THR A 81 2.77 -27.04 1.65
CA THR A 81 1.53 -26.97 0.85
C THR A 81 1.18 -28.27 0.15
N GLY A 82 2.07 -29.25 0.17
CA GLY A 82 1.90 -30.52 -0.56
C GLY A 82 1.96 -30.35 -2.09
N GLU A 83 2.40 -29.20 -2.56
CA GLU A 83 2.55 -28.94 -4.00
C GLU A 83 3.86 -29.56 -4.52
N LYS A 84 3.76 -30.29 -5.63
CA LYS A 84 4.93 -30.91 -6.26
C LYS A 84 5.78 -29.92 -7.08
N ASP A 85 5.22 -28.77 -7.42
CA ASP A 85 5.93 -27.76 -8.21
C ASP A 85 6.62 -26.74 -7.30
N VAL A 86 7.92 -26.92 -7.12
CA VAL A 86 8.80 -25.99 -6.39
C VAL A 86 8.80 -24.58 -7.01
N ASN A 87 8.37 -24.45 -8.28
CA ASN A 87 8.28 -23.18 -8.96
C ASN A 87 7.00 -22.38 -8.66
N ASN A 88 6.10 -22.89 -7.84
CA ASN A 88 4.82 -22.25 -7.51
C ASN A 88 4.98 -20.86 -6.86
N THR A 89 6.13 -20.57 -6.22
CA THR A 89 6.51 -19.25 -5.70
C THR A 89 7.04 -18.32 -6.78
N GLY A 90 7.37 -18.83 -7.96
CA GLY A 90 8.05 -18.08 -9.02
C GLY A 90 9.47 -17.65 -8.66
N TYR A 91 10.12 -18.31 -7.68
CA TYR A 91 11.54 -18.07 -7.38
C TYR A 91 12.39 -18.37 -8.61
N TRP A 92 13.22 -17.39 -8.99
CA TRP A 92 14.03 -17.47 -10.19
C TRP A 92 15.38 -16.78 -9.97
N PRO A 93 16.46 -17.53 -9.69
CA PRO A 93 17.82 -17.03 -9.55
C PRO A 93 18.40 -16.74 -10.96
N CYS A 94 17.79 -15.80 -11.68
CA CYS A 94 18.09 -15.51 -13.08
C CYS A 94 19.21 -14.49 -13.26
N GLY A 95 19.76 -13.95 -12.18
CA GLY A 95 20.67 -12.82 -12.20
C GLY A 95 19.98 -11.49 -12.51
N ILE A 96 20.69 -10.40 -12.25
CA ILE A 96 20.26 -9.04 -12.57
C ILE A 96 21.30 -8.37 -13.47
N LEU A 97 20.83 -7.80 -14.57
CA LEU A 97 21.63 -6.98 -15.47
C LEU A 97 21.29 -5.52 -15.23
N ALA A 98 22.30 -4.69 -14.94
CA ALA A 98 22.13 -3.26 -14.71
C ALA A 98 22.79 -2.45 -15.85
N PRO A 99 22.07 -2.22 -16.97
CA PRO A 99 22.56 -1.42 -18.08
C PRO A 99 22.77 0.04 -17.69
N VAL A 100 23.77 0.67 -18.26
CA VAL A 100 24.11 2.08 -18.02
C VAL A 100 24.21 2.85 -19.34
N TYR A 101 23.93 4.16 -19.26
CA TYR A 101 24.01 5.08 -20.40
C TYR A 101 25.31 5.90 -20.44
N GLN A 102 26.11 5.83 -19.37
CA GLN A 102 27.42 6.48 -19.28
C GLN A 102 28.43 5.49 -18.76
N GLN A 103 29.64 5.53 -19.33
CA GLN A 103 30.69 4.63 -18.89
C GLN A 103 31.15 5.02 -17.48
N PRO A 104 31.17 4.09 -16.51
CA PRO A 104 31.65 4.38 -15.18
C PRO A 104 33.16 4.61 -15.19
N GLN A 105 33.63 5.52 -14.33
CA GLN A 105 35.07 5.83 -14.19
C GLN A 105 35.87 4.67 -13.59
N ASN A 106 35.22 3.82 -12.80
CA ASN A 106 35.85 2.64 -12.17
C ASN A 106 34.94 1.42 -12.35
N THR A 107 35.52 0.34 -12.87
CA THR A 107 34.82 -0.93 -13.14
C THR A 107 35.27 -2.06 -12.21
N GLY A 108 36.10 -1.79 -11.21
CA GLY A 108 36.84 -2.82 -10.47
C GLY A 108 36.38 -3.17 -9.05
N ASP A 109 35.36 -2.50 -8.47
CA ASP A 109 35.14 -2.58 -7.03
C ASP A 109 33.73 -2.99 -6.59
N ARG A 110 33.06 -3.81 -7.40
CA ARG A 110 31.70 -4.31 -7.09
C ARG A 110 31.70 -5.84 -7.14
N ASN A 111 30.87 -6.50 -6.34
CA ASN A 111 30.54 -7.93 -6.49
C ASN A 111 29.71 -8.17 -7.79
N ALA A 112 30.22 -7.64 -8.91
CA ALA A 112 29.57 -7.59 -10.20
C ALA A 112 30.60 -7.69 -11.30
N HIS A 113 30.17 -8.19 -12.46
CA HIS A 113 31.00 -8.26 -13.65
C HIS A 113 30.61 -7.13 -14.61
N TRP A 114 31.60 -6.27 -14.95
CA TRP A 114 31.36 -5.26 -15.97
C TRP A 114 31.29 -5.91 -17.37
N LEU A 115 30.23 -5.60 -18.09
CA LEU A 115 30.00 -5.99 -19.47
C LEU A 115 30.07 -4.74 -20.36
N ASN A 116 30.95 -4.74 -21.36
CA ASN A 116 30.97 -3.67 -22.36
C ASN A 116 29.77 -3.79 -23.30
N LYS A 117 29.60 -2.83 -24.23
CA LYS A 117 28.47 -2.74 -25.15
C LYS A 117 28.24 -4.03 -25.96
N ASP A 118 29.29 -4.64 -26.46
CA ASP A 118 29.19 -5.85 -27.27
C ASP A 118 28.80 -7.06 -26.42
N THR A 119 29.42 -7.21 -25.27
CA THR A 119 29.16 -8.31 -24.34
C THR A 119 27.76 -8.21 -23.74
N ILE A 120 27.31 -7.02 -23.33
CA ILE A 120 25.97 -6.86 -22.73
C ILE A 120 24.85 -7.19 -23.73
N ASN A 121 25.05 -6.85 -25.02
CA ASN A 121 24.11 -7.21 -26.10
C ASN A 121 24.07 -8.71 -26.39
N GLN A 122 25.16 -9.45 -26.14
CA GLN A 122 25.16 -10.92 -26.20
C GLN A 122 24.39 -11.51 -25.00
N TYR A 123 24.55 -10.92 -23.81
CA TYR A 123 23.84 -11.35 -22.62
C TYR A 123 22.33 -11.08 -22.69
N GLN A 124 21.95 -9.90 -23.20
CA GLN A 124 20.56 -9.50 -23.39
C GLN A 124 20.42 -8.74 -24.72
N PRO A 125 20.03 -9.42 -25.79
CA PRO A 125 19.71 -8.77 -27.07
C PRO A 125 18.52 -7.80 -26.94
N GLY A 126 18.52 -6.75 -27.74
CA GLY A 126 17.40 -5.82 -27.84
C GLY A 126 17.41 -4.67 -26.81
N LEU A 127 18.51 -4.45 -26.12
CA LEU A 127 18.71 -3.27 -25.28
C LEU A 127 18.73 -1.98 -26.12
N GLY A 128 18.36 -0.85 -25.49
CA GLY A 128 18.38 0.47 -26.13
C GLY A 128 19.74 0.84 -26.72
N GLN A 129 19.73 1.57 -27.83
CA GLN A 129 20.96 1.88 -28.62
C GLN A 129 21.95 2.76 -27.83
N ASP A 130 21.45 3.55 -26.87
CA ASP A 130 22.23 4.43 -25.99
C ASP A 130 22.84 3.71 -24.78
N VAL A 131 22.58 2.42 -24.59
CA VAL A 131 23.25 1.59 -23.59
C VAL A 131 24.70 1.38 -24.01
N VAL A 132 25.64 1.78 -23.13
CA VAL A 132 27.10 1.69 -23.38
C VAL A 132 27.76 0.48 -22.73
N GLY A 133 27.06 -0.22 -21.83
CA GLY A 133 27.49 -1.38 -21.09
C GLY A 133 26.63 -1.57 -19.86
N GLY A 134 27.06 -2.40 -18.92
CA GLY A 134 26.32 -2.61 -17.67
C GLY A 134 27.01 -3.57 -16.73
N TRP A 135 26.43 -3.70 -15.55
CA TRP A 135 26.88 -4.59 -14.49
C TRP A 135 26.04 -5.87 -14.49
N TRP A 136 26.70 -7.00 -14.40
CA TRP A 136 26.06 -8.30 -14.25
C TRP A 136 26.22 -8.80 -12.82
N TYR A 137 25.09 -9.06 -12.14
CA TYR A 137 24.99 -9.58 -10.79
C TYR A 137 24.43 -11.00 -10.82
N PRO A 138 25.29 -12.04 -10.90
CA PRO A 138 24.87 -13.41 -11.12
C PRO A 138 24.08 -14.02 -9.96
N GLU A 139 24.37 -13.56 -8.72
CA GLU A 139 23.75 -14.13 -7.51
C GLU A 139 22.41 -13.48 -7.16
N ASP A 140 22.11 -12.31 -7.73
CA ASP A 140 20.83 -11.65 -7.56
C ASP A 140 19.75 -12.35 -8.41
N GLY A 141 18.48 -12.08 -8.10
CA GLY A 141 17.37 -12.74 -8.79
C GLY A 141 16.03 -12.14 -8.47
N GLN A 142 15.01 -12.96 -8.58
CA GLN A 142 13.63 -12.54 -8.32
C GLN A 142 12.77 -13.68 -7.77
N VAL A 143 11.60 -13.29 -7.25
CA VAL A 143 10.49 -14.18 -6.92
C VAL A 143 9.18 -13.53 -7.39
N ASP A 144 8.20 -14.31 -7.79
CA ASP A 144 6.87 -13.75 -8.02
C ASP A 144 6.24 -13.44 -6.65
N ASN A 145 6.21 -12.17 -6.29
CA ASN A 145 5.76 -11.73 -4.97
C ASN A 145 4.31 -12.14 -4.67
N ARG A 146 3.42 -12.09 -5.65
CA ARG A 146 2.01 -12.46 -5.47
C ARG A 146 1.85 -13.98 -5.33
N ALA A 147 2.56 -14.74 -6.13
CA ALA A 147 2.62 -16.21 -6.01
C ALA A 147 3.22 -16.63 -4.67
N LEU A 148 4.35 -16.05 -4.29
CA LEU A 148 5.00 -16.30 -2.99
C LEU A 148 4.06 -16.03 -1.82
N ILE A 149 3.35 -14.89 -1.81
CA ILE A 149 2.41 -14.55 -0.74
C ILE A 149 1.27 -15.56 -0.66
N LYS A 150 0.75 -15.98 -1.81
CA LYS A 150 -0.31 -16.99 -1.88
C LYS A 150 0.16 -18.32 -1.29
N VAL A 151 1.31 -18.81 -1.71
CA VAL A 151 1.90 -20.07 -1.20
C VAL A 151 2.19 -19.96 0.29
N LEU A 152 2.78 -18.85 0.74
CA LEU A 152 3.08 -18.62 2.15
C LEU A 152 1.80 -18.55 3.00
N ARG A 153 0.73 -17.94 2.49
CA ARG A 153 -0.57 -17.92 3.15
C ARG A 153 -1.16 -19.33 3.26
N THR A 154 -1.15 -20.10 2.17
CA THR A 154 -1.65 -21.48 2.16
C THR A 154 -0.84 -22.36 3.13
N ALA A 155 0.49 -22.26 3.14
CA ALA A 155 1.33 -22.97 4.10
C ALA A 155 1.01 -22.60 5.55
N ALA A 156 0.78 -21.32 5.82
CA ALA A 156 0.42 -20.85 7.16
C ALA A 156 -0.96 -21.37 7.61
N GLU A 157 -1.92 -21.45 6.70
CA GLU A 157 -3.26 -21.99 6.95
C GLU A 157 -3.20 -23.52 7.20
N SER A 158 -2.42 -24.26 6.41
CA SER A 158 -2.24 -25.71 6.59
C SER A 158 -1.60 -26.07 7.93
N GLU A 159 -0.71 -25.23 8.43
CA GLU A 159 -0.10 -25.37 9.75
C GLU A 159 -1.04 -24.92 10.90
N GLY A 160 -2.24 -24.44 10.60
CA GLY A 160 -3.25 -24.07 11.59
C GLY A 160 -3.03 -22.70 12.23
N ILE A 161 -2.48 -21.73 11.48
CA ILE A 161 -2.50 -20.31 11.85
C ILE A 161 -3.91 -19.76 11.67
N ILE A 162 -4.39 -19.02 12.66
CA ILE A 162 -5.71 -18.37 12.60
C ILE A 162 -5.59 -17.01 11.94
N PHE A 163 -6.33 -16.78 10.87
CA PHE A 163 -6.38 -15.50 10.19
C PHE A 163 -7.71 -14.79 10.45
N GLN A 164 -7.60 -13.51 10.81
CA GLN A 164 -8.73 -12.61 11.00
C GLN A 164 -8.67 -11.52 9.93
N ASP A 165 -9.35 -11.77 8.82
CA ASP A 165 -9.41 -10.87 7.67
C ASP A 165 -10.46 -9.77 7.88
N GLY A 166 -10.22 -8.56 7.36
CA GLY A 166 -11.13 -7.42 7.54
C GLY A 166 -11.05 -6.78 8.93
N VAL A 167 -10.10 -7.21 9.77
CA VAL A 167 -9.93 -6.69 11.13
C VAL A 167 -8.99 -5.49 11.14
N THR A 168 -9.54 -4.33 11.47
CA THR A 168 -8.76 -3.10 11.66
C THR A 168 -8.36 -2.97 13.12
N VAL A 169 -7.05 -2.90 13.35
CA VAL A 169 -6.50 -2.58 14.68
C VAL A 169 -6.54 -1.06 14.86
N GLU A 170 -7.18 -0.62 15.95
CA GLU A 170 -7.40 0.78 16.27
C GLU A 170 -6.42 1.30 17.33
N ALA A 171 -6.09 0.45 18.33
CA ALA A 171 -5.17 0.82 19.38
C ALA A 171 -4.48 -0.41 20.02
N ILE A 172 -3.28 -0.19 20.55
CA ILE A 172 -2.54 -1.14 21.38
C ILE A 172 -2.63 -0.67 22.82
N SER A 173 -3.42 -1.37 23.66
CA SER A 173 -3.65 -1.04 25.05
C SER A 173 -2.47 -1.50 25.91
N GLN A 174 -1.91 -0.58 26.70
CA GLN A 174 -0.75 -0.85 27.56
C GLN A 174 -1.09 -0.53 29.02
N GLN A 175 -0.56 -1.34 29.93
CA GLN A 175 -0.64 -1.12 31.36
C GLN A 175 0.64 -1.62 32.04
N GLN A 176 1.22 -0.81 32.94
CA GLN A 176 2.46 -1.14 33.66
C GLN A 176 3.61 -1.61 32.75
N GLY A 177 3.76 -0.95 31.58
CA GLY A 177 4.83 -1.28 30.63
C GLY A 177 4.61 -2.56 29.81
N LYS A 178 3.44 -3.20 29.85
CA LYS A 178 3.08 -4.38 29.06
C LYS A 178 1.86 -4.11 28.20
N VAL A 179 1.79 -4.73 27.05
CA VAL A 179 0.57 -4.78 26.23
C VAL A 179 -0.41 -5.73 26.91
N ILE A 180 -1.63 -5.24 27.15
CA ILE A 180 -2.72 -6.00 27.77
C ILE A 180 -3.81 -6.40 26.79
N GLY A 181 -3.74 -5.89 25.56
CA GLY A 181 -4.66 -6.22 24.49
C GLY A 181 -4.58 -5.26 23.31
N VAL A 182 -5.23 -5.64 22.23
CA VAL A 182 -5.32 -4.90 20.98
C VAL A 182 -6.79 -4.62 20.69
N GLN A 183 -7.16 -3.34 20.67
CA GLN A 183 -8.51 -2.90 20.33
C GLN A 183 -8.69 -2.93 18.81
N THR A 184 -9.80 -3.50 18.36
CA THR A 184 -10.15 -3.62 16.94
C THR A 184 -11.60 -3.23 16.68
N ASN A 185 -11.95 -3.04 15.43
CA ASN A 185 -13.33 -2.79 14.97
C ASN A 185 -14.34 -3.91 15.33
N ILE A 186 -13.89 -5.10 15.74
CA ILE A 186 -14.74 -6.24 16.13
C ILE A 186 -14.57 -6.66 17.59
N GLY A 187 -13.77 -5.94 18.37
CA GLY A 187 -13.56 -6.19 19.80
C GLY A 187 -12.09 -6.24 20.21
N LEU A 188 -11.86 -6.68 21.45
CA LEU A 188 -10.55 -6.73 22.07
C LEU A 188 -9.91 -8.12 21.90
N PHE A 189 -8.71 -8.14 21.34
CA PHE A 189 -7.88 -9.35 21.26
C PHE A 189 -6.79 -9.33 22.34
N ARG A 190 -6.49 -10.49 22.90
CA ARG A 190 -5.43 -10.69 23.90
C ARG A 190 -4.55 -11.85 23.52
N ALA A 191 -3.26 -11.74 23.83
CA ALA A 191 -2.26 -12.80 23.66
C ALA A 191 -1.14 -12.63 24.70
N ASP A 192 -0.29 -13.63 24.82
CA ASP A 192 0.89 -13.57 25.69
C ASP A 192 1.97 -12.66 25.09
N HIS A 193 2.10 -12.68 23.76
CA HIS A 193 3.06 -11.87 23.00
C HIS A 193 2.41 -11.23 21.77
N TYR A 194 2.89 -10.05 21.41
CA TYR A 194 2.41 -9.28 20.26
C TYR A 194 3.56 -9.01 19.29
N LEU A 195 3.28 -9.16 17.99
CA LEU A 195 4.24 -8.85 16.93
C LEU A 195 3.63 -7.79 16.00
N LEU A 196 4.27 -6.63 15.90
CA LEU A 196 3.79 -5.53 15.07
C LEU A 196 4.49 -5.51 13.71
N THR A 197 3.72 -5.85 12.66
CA THR A 197 4.17 -5.93 11.25
C THR A 197 3.29 -5.09 10.31
N ALA A 198 2.71 -3.99 10.83
CA ALA A 198 1.71 -3.17 10.14
C ALA A 198 2.27 -2.31 8.98
N GLY A 199 3.52 -2.52 8.56
CA GLY A 199 4.12 -1.87 7.41
C GLY A 199 4.04 -0.35 7.46
N ALA A 200 3.55 0.29 6.40
CA ALA A 200 3.44 1.74 6.30
C ALA A 200 2.43 2.37 7.28
N TRP A 201 1.52 1.57 7.83
CA TRP A 201 0.49 2.03 8.78
C TRP A 201 0.90 1.95 10.25
N VAL A 202 2.11 1.48 10.53
CA VAL A 202 2.58 1.29 11.92
C VAL A 202 2.52 2.57 12.75
N ASN A 203 2.72 3.73 12.15
CA ASN A 203 2.67 5.04 12.82
C ASN A 203 1.26 5.43 13.31
N GLN A 204 0.22 4.74 12.83
CA GLN A 204 -1.15 4.89 13.35
C GLN A 204 -1.36 4.17 14.69
N LEU A 205 -0.49 3.22 15.03
CA LEU A 205 -0.59 2.38 16.23
C LEU A 205 0.47 2.70 17.28
N LEU A 206 1.68 3.03 16.83
CA LEU A 206 2.81 3.42 17.68
C LEU A 206 3.60 4.55 17.00
N PRO A 207 4.13 5.55 17.74
CA PRO A 207 4.88 6.67 17.20
C PRO A 207 6.28 6.23 16.74
N LEU A 208 6.34 5.42 15.70
CA LEU A 208 7.58 4.98 15.08
C LEU A 208 7.91 5.84 13.86
N ALA A 209 9.20 6.07 13.61
CA ALA A 209 9.67 6.89 12.48
C ALA A 209 9.51 6.19 11.12
N VAL A 210 8.31 5.71 10.83
CA VAL A 210 7.96 5.04 9.56
C VAL A 210 6.91 5.86 8.82
N ARG A 211 7.14 6.11 7.54
CA ARG A 211 6.22 6.85 6.67
C ARG A 211 5.93 6.09 5.37
N PRO A 212 4.76 6.30 4.75
CA PRO A 212 4.46 5.72 3.45
C PRO A 212 5.29 6.38 2.35
N ARG A 213 5.96 5.58 1.53
CA ARG A 213 6.58 6.01 0.26
C ARG A 213 5.87 5.31 -0.87
N LYS A 214 5.05 6.05 -1.62
CA LYS A 214 4.26 5.51 -2.71
C LYS A 214 5.14 5.12 -3.88
N GLY A 215 4.81 4.00 -4.52
CA GLY A 215 5.37 3.58 -5.80
C GLY A 215 4.25 3.17 -6.74
N GLN A 216 4.24 3.75 -7.95
CA GLN A 216 3.37 3.33 -9.03
C GLN A 216 4.09 2.28 -9.87
N MET A 217 3.34 1.34 -10.41
CA MET A 217 3.83 0.20 -11.16
C MET A 217 2.87 -0.15 -12.28
N LEU A 218 3.39 -0.88 -13.27
CA LEU A 218 2.57 -1.46 -14.32
C LEU A 218 3.09 -2.84 -14.74
N SER A 219 2.27 -3.59 -15.45
CA SER A 219 2.69 -4.81 -16.12
C SER A 219 2.29 -4.80 -17.59
N LEU A 220 3.16 -5.40 -18.40
CA LEU A 220 2.92 -5.72 -19.80
C LEU A 220 2.80 -7.23 -19.97
N ARG A 221 2.14 -7.66 -21.04
CA ARG A 221 2.06 -9.06 -21.44
C ARG A 221 2.97 -9.31 -22.62
N VAL A 222 3.81 -10.34 -22.55
CA VAL A 222 4.55 -10.81 -23.72
C VAL A 222 3.54 -11.33 -24.76
N PRO A 223 3.56 -10.83 -26.02
CA PRO A 223 2.64 -11.25 -27.07
C PRO A 223 2.69 -12.76 -27.31
N ASP A 224 1.53 -13.39 -27.52
CA ASP A 224 1.44 -14.86 -27.67
C ASP A 224 2.11 -15.37 -28.97
N CYS A 225 2.34 -14.49 -29.95
CA CYS A 225 3.09 -14.81 -31.16
C CYS A 225 4.60 -15.05 -30.95
N LEU A 226 5.14 -14.63 -29.81
CA LEU A 226 6.52 -14.92 -29.43
C LEU A 226 6.58 -16.29 -28.75
N ASN A 227 7.34 -17.23 -29.30
CA ASN A 227 7.47 -18.58 -28.73
C ASN A 227 8.26 -18.59 -27.40
N GLU A 228 9.22 -17.68 -27.26
CA GLU A 228 10.12 -17.60 -26.10
C GLU A 228 9.94 -16.28 -25.34
N LEU A 229 10.39 -16.27 -24.09
CA LEU A 229 10.44 -15.05 -23.31
C LEU A 229 11.54 -14.14 -23.83
N PRO A 230 11.25 -12.88 -24.18
CA PRO A 230 12.25 -11.95 -24.72
C PRO A 230 13.26 -11.51 -23.65
N LEU A 231 12.88 -11.61 -22.39
CA LEU A 231 13.70 -11.33 -21.21
C LEU A 231 13.77 -12.57 -20.33
N THR A 232 14.99 -13.00 -20.00
CA THR A 232 15.25 -14.17 -19.14
C THR A 232 15.92 -13.79 -17.83
N ARG A 233 16.14 -12.49 -17.60
CA ARG A 233 16.74 -11.91 -16.40
C ARG A 233 16.13 -10.55 -16.09
N VAL A 234 16.32 -10.08 -14.88
CA VAL A 234 15.87 -8.73 -14.49
C VAL A 234 16.78 -7.69 -15.13
N LEU A 235 16.19 -6.62 -15.66
CA LEU A 235 16.91 -5.40 -16.02
C LEU A 235 16.70 -4.35 -14.93
N PHE A 236 17.80 -3.80 -14.42
CA PHE A 236 17.80 -2.78 -13.38
C PHE A 236 18.52 -1.54 -13.88
N GLY A 237 17.77 -0.61 -14.47
CA GLY A 237 18.29 0.64 -15.03
C GLY A 237 18.18 1.81 -14.07
N GLU A 238 18.62 2.98 -14.52
CA GLU A 238 18.51 4.23 -13.76
C GLU A 238 17.03 4.60 -13.53
N GLY A 239 16.57 4.50 -12.27
CA GLY A 239 15.20 4.83 -11.88
C GLY A 239 14.12 3.86 -12.37
N ILE A 240 14.49 2.73 -12.97
CA ILE A 240 13.57 1.76 -13.56
C ILE A 240 14.06 0.33 -13.35
N TYR A 241 13.13 -0.60 -13.15
CA TYR A 241 13.39 -2.03 -13.28
C TYR A 241 12.35 -2.70 -14.17
N ILE A 242 12.78 -3.73 -14.90
CA ILE A 242 11.96 -4.56 -15.76
C ILE A 242 12.14 -6.00 -15.31
N VAL A 243 11.08 -6.61 -14.77
CA VAL A 243 11.14 -7.91 -14.13
C VAL A 243 10.27 -8.90 -14.91
N PRO A 244 10.86 -9.79 -15.72
CA PRO A 244 10.12 -10.80 -16.45
C PRO A 244 9.60 -11.89 -15.52
N ARG A 245 8.43 -12.43 -15.83
CA ARG A 245 7.81 -13.56 -15.14
C ARG A 245 7.71 -14.78 -16.08
N ARG A 246 7.80 -15.98 -15.52
CA ARG A 246 7.61 -17.22 -16.29
C ARG A 246 6.19 -17.34 -16.87
N ASN A 247 5.20 -16.69 -16.27
CA ASN A 247 3.81 -16.62 -16.74
C ASN A 247 3.59 -15.62 -17.88
N ARG A 248 4.69 -15.09 -18.49
CA ARG A 248 4.69 -14.13 -19.61
C ARG A 248 4.27 -12.70 -19.24
N SER A 249 4.14 -12.36 -17.96
CA SER A 249 4.01 -10.97 -17.53
C SER A 249 5.38 -10.32 -17.39
N ILE A 250 5.47 -9.02 -17.66
CA ILE A 250 6.67 -8.19 -17.45
C ILE A 250 6.25 -7.07 -16.49
N ILE A 251 6.84 -7.06 -15.31
CA ILE A 251 6.59 -6.04 -14.29
C ILE A 251 7.54 -4.87 -14.49
N ILE A 252 7.00 -3.65 -14.52
CA ILE A 252 7.75 -2.40 -14.68
C ILE A 252 7.51 -1.52 -13.46
N GLY A 253 8.56 -1.03 -12.87
CA GLY A 253 8.50 -0.18 -11.68
C GLY A 253 9.80 0.56 -11.41
N ALA A 254 9.79 1.43 -10.48
CA ALA A 254 8.63 2.03 -9.84
C ALA A 254 8.90 3.51 -9.53
N THR A 255 7.87 4.31 -9.48
CA THR A 255 8.01 5.66 -8.94
C THR A 255 8.39 5.63 -7.46
N ASN A 256 8.85 6.75 -6.93
CA ASN A 256 9.20 6.91 -5.52
C ASN A 256 8.71 8.28 -5.03
N GLU A 257 7.52 8.32 -4.45
CA GLU A 257 6.78 9.54 -4.18
C GLU A 257 6.54 9.73 -2.67
N ASP A 258 6.71 10.97 -2.18
CA ASP A 258 6.40 11.37 -0.81
C ASP A 258 5.06 12.12 -0.79
N VAL A 259 3.97 11.37 -0.94
CA VAL A 259 2.59 11.89 -1.11
C VAL A 259 1.61 11.27 -0.10
N GLY A 260 2.12 10.80 1.02
CA GLY A 260 1.33 10.12 2.04
C GLY A 260 0.64 8.87 1.47
N PHE A 261 -0.61 8.64 1.88
CA PHE A 261 -1.43 7.51 1.42
C PHE A 261 -2.31 7.85 0.20
N THR A 262 -1.75 8.58 -0.78
CA THR A 262 -2.45 8.88 -2.04
C THR A 262 -2.61 7.62 -2.89
N ALA A 263 -3.79 7.02 -2.88
CA ALA A 263 -4.08 5.68 -3.35
C ALA A 263 -4.61 5.63 -4.81
N TYR A 264 -3.83 6.15 -5.77
CA TYR A 264 -4.13 6.08 -7.21
C TYR A 264 -2.86 6.22 -8.05
N ASN A 265 -2.91 5.77 -9.31
CA ASN A 265 -1.90 6.04 -10.32
C ASN A 265 -2.13 7.40 -10.97
N THR A 266 -1.04 8.05 -11.39
CA THR A 266 -1.11 9.31 -12.12
C THR A 266 -0.61 9.13 -13.55
N PRO A 267 -1.19 9.83 -14.55
CA PRO A 267 -0.72 9.75 -15.93
C PRO A 267 0.79 10.04 -16.07
N VAL A 268 1.31 11.04 -15.36
CA VAL A 268 2.72 11.40 -15.41
C VAL A 268 3.62 10.29 -14.83
N GLY A 269 3.19 9.62 -13.75
CA GLY A 269 3.95 8.50 -13.16
C GLY A 269 4.01 7.31 -14.12
N ILE A 270 2.88 6.93 -14.71
CA ILE A 270 2.82 5.82 -15.68
C ILE A 270 3.60 6.16 -16.96
N GLN A 271 3.45 7.39 -17.48
CA GLN A 271 4.21 7.85 -18.65
C GLN A 271 5.72 7.78 -18.41
N SER A 272 6.20 8.24 -17.26
CA SER A 272 7.62 8.18 -16.89
C SER A 272 8.14 6.75 -16.85
N LEU A 273 7.38 5.80 -16.29
CA LEU A 273 7.75 4.39 -16.25
C LEU A 273 7.81 3.78 -17.65
N LEU A 274 6.79 4.02 -18.48
CA LEU A 274 6.77 3.52 -19.87
C LEU A 274 7.92 4.09 -20.68
N GLN A 275 8.17 5.39 -20.60
CA GLN A 275 9.25 6.05 -21.32
C GLN A 275 10.63 5.47 -20.93
N SER A 276 10.89 5.29 -19.63
CA SER A 276 12.14 4.73 -19.13
C SER A 276 12.30 3.26 -19.52
N ALA A 277 11.22 2.47 -19.46
CA ALA A 277 11.24 1.06 -19.81
C ALA A 277 11.47 0.85 -21.32
N ILE A 278 10.78 1.60 -22.19
CA ILE A 278 10.95 1.56 -23.65
C ILE A 278 12.33 2.04 -24.05
N ARG A 279 12.87 3.08 -23.39
CA ARG A 279 14.26 3.51 -23.61
C ARG A 279 15.25 2.39 -23.31
N LEU A 280 15.05 1.66 -22.21
CA LEU A 280 15.93 0.58 -21.78
C LEU A 280 15.77 -0.67 -22.65
N TYR A 281 14.54 -1.03 -23.00
CA TYR A 281 14.20 -2.20 -23.80
C TYR A 281 13.09 -1.86 -24.82
N PRO A 282 13.45 -1.35 -26.02
CA PRO A 282 12.51 -0.77 -27.00
C PRO A 282 11.38 -1.68 -27.46
N GLN A 283 11.57 -3.00 -27.47
CA GLN A 283 10.51 -3.93 -27.87
C GLN A 283 9.23 -3.81 -27.04
N LEU A 284 9.31 -3.28 -25.81
CA LEU A 284 8.16 -3.12 -24.91
C LEU A 284 7.10 -2.15 -25.44
N GLU A 285 7.44 -1.26 -26.38
CA GLU A 285 6.50 -0.29 -26.96
C GLU A 285 5.28 -0.95 -27.62
N ASN A 286 5.46 -2.20 -28.10
CA ASN A 286 4.43 -2.96 -28.82
C ASN A 286 3.75 -4.03 -27.94
N TYR A 287 4.04 -4.08 -26.64
CA TYR A 287 3.48 -5.10 -25.76
C TYR A 287 2.18 -4.60 -25.11
N PRO A 288 1.13 -5.44 -25.04
CA PRO A 288 -0.12 -5.09 -24.40
C PRO A 288 0.07 -4.67 -22.94
N LEU A 289 -0.51 -3.55 -22.56
CA LEU A 289 -0.65 -3.13 -21.15
C LEU A 289 -1.64 -4.07 -20.46
N GLN A 290 -1.24 -4.65 -19.33
CA GLN A 290 -2.04 -5.65 -18.60
C GLN A 290 -2.65 -5.08 -17.33
N GLU A 291 -1.87 -4.39 -16.50
CA GLU A 291 -2.32 -3.91 -15.19
C GLU A 291 -1.56 -2.64 -14.77
N LEU A 292 -2.23 -1.76 -14.01
CA LEU A 292 -1.67 -0.60 -13.35
C LEU A 292 -2.00 -0.68 -11.86
N TRP A 293 -1.01 -0.47 -10.96
CA TRP A 293 -1.24 -0.47 -9.51
C TRP A 293 -0.24 0.41 -8.78
N TRP A 294 -0.45 0.54 -7.49
CA TRP A 294 0.44 1.28 -6.59
C TRP A 294 0.60 0.52 -5.28
N GLY A 295 1.58 0.93 -4.48
CA GLY A 295 1.75 0.45 -3.11
C GLY A 295 2.51 1.44 -2.25
N PHE A 296 2.43 1.23 -0.93
CA PHE A 296 3.05 2.10 0.07
C PHE A 296 4.18 1.38 0.78
N ARG A 297 5.42 1.73 0.42
CA ARG A 297 6.59 1.18 1.08
C ARG A 297 6.71 1.76 2.48
N PRO A 298 6.94 0.95 3.53
CA PRO A 298 7.18 1.42 4.89
C PRO A 298 8.62 1.96 5.00
N ALA A 299 8.81 3.27 4.83
CA ALA A 299 10.13 3.87 4.85
C ALA A 299 10.45 4.50 6.22
N THR A 300 11.58 4.15 6.77
CA THR A 300 12.25 4.88 7.85
C THR A 300 13.10 6.02 7.29
N SER A 301 13.57 6.93 8.12
CA SER A 301 14.41 8.06 7.67
C SER A 301 15.78 7.62 7.16
N ASP A 302 16.29 6.49 7.64
CA ASP A 302 17.56 5.87 7.26
C ASP A 302 17.39 4.68 6.28
N GLU A 303 16.18 4.42 5.84
CA GLU A 303 15.80 3.32 4.93
C GLU A 303 16.09 1.90 5.47
N LEU A 304 16.43 1.77 6.78
CA LEU A 304 16.70 0.50 7.43
C LEU A 304 15.45 -0.02 8.16
N PRO A 305 15.23 -1.33 8.24
CA PRO A 305 14.10 -1.90 8.97
C PRO A 305 14.18 -1.63 10.48
N ILE A 306 13.04 -1.68 11.15
CA ILE A 306 12.93 -1.70 12.61
C ILE A 306 12.65 -3.15 13.03
N LEU A 307 13.64 -3.77 13.69
CA LEU A 307 13.57 -5.16 14.12
C LEU A 307 13.95 -5.29 15.60
N GLY A 308 13.22 -6.12 16.35
CA GLY A 308 13.56 -6.44 17.73
C GLY A 308 12.52 -6.06 18.77
N ALA A 309 12.89 -6.15 20.04
CA ALA A 309 12.00 -5.85 21.15
C ALA A 309 11.60 -4.37 21.18
N SER A 310 10.39 -4.07 21.65
CA SER A 310 9.96 -2.71 21.98
C SER A 310 10.29 -2.38 23.44
N HIS A 311 9.81 -1.23 23.91
CA HIS A 311 9.85 -0.89 25.34
C HIS A 311 8.90 -1.77 26.19
N CYS A 312 7.91 -2.43 25.58
CA CYS A 312 7.06 -3.43 26.21
C CYS A 312 7.68 -4.82 26.02
N PRO A 313 7.98 -5.58 27.08
CA PRO A 313 8.68 -6.86 26.96
C PRO A 313 7.90 -7.94 26.20
N ASN A 314 6.57 -7.77 26.06
CA ASN A 314 5.70 -8.66 25.30
C ASN A 314 5.27 -8.07 23.94
N LEU A 315 6.01 -7.09 23.41
CA LEU A 315 5.78 -6.52 22.08
C LEU A 315 7.09 -6.47 21.29
N THR A 316 7.11 -7.17 20.17
CA THR A 316 8.22 -7.17 19.21
C THR A 316 7.83 -6.40 17.96
N LEU A 317 8.79 -5.74 17.34
CA LEU A 317 8.62 -4.92 16.14
C LEU A 317 9.33 -5.58 14.95
N ALA A 318 8.66 -5.65 13.80
CA ALA A 318 9.22 -6.07 12.53
C ALA A 318 8.57 -5.27 11.39
N THR A 319 9.07 -4.06 11.13
CA THR A 319 8.48 -3.11 10.20
C THR A 319 9.56 -2.24 9.54
N GLY A 320 9.17 -1.29 8.69
CA GLY A 320 10.12 -0.35 8.08
C GLY A 320 11.05 -0.94 7.02
N HIS A 321 10.72 -2.09 6.44
CA HIS A 321 11.57 -2.82 5.48
C HIS A 321 11.73 -2.10 4.13
N TYR A 322 11.07 -0.98 3.92
CA TYR A 322 11.12 -0.13 2.74
C TYR A 322 10.99 -0.92 1.43
N ARG A 323 12.06 -0.99 0.61
CA ARG A 323 12.08 -1.73 -0.67
C ARG A 323 12.34 -3.23 -0.49
N ASN A 324 12.95 -3.61 0.62
CA ASN A 324 13.55 -4.92 0.82
C ASN A 324 12.65 -5.91 1.58
N GLY A 325 11.35 -5.61 1.77
CA GLY A 325 10.44 -6.46 2.52
C GLY A 325 10.30 -7.88 1.95
N ILE A 326 10.26 -8.04 0.63
CA ILE A 326 10.26 -9.35 -0.01
C ILE A 326 11.60 -10.03 0.27
N LEU A 327 12.71 -9.41 -0.08
CA LEU A 327 14.06 -9.96 0.12
C LEU A 327 14.30 -10.39 1.56
N LEU A 328 13.91 -9.58 2.54
CA LEU A 328 14.20 -9.79 3.96
C LEU A 328 13.21 -10.73 4.69
N ALA A 329 12.14 -11.18 4.04
CA ALA A 329 11.11 -11.97 4.71
C ALA A 329 11.65 -13.22 5.41
N PRO A 330 12.47 -14.11 4.78
CA PRO A 330 12.92 -15.33 5.44
C PRO A 330 13.87 -15.05 6.61
N VAL A 331 14.83 -14.12 6.48
CA VAL A 331 15.75 -13.82 7.59
C VAL A 331 15.03 -13.13 8.73
N THR A 332 14.10 -12.19 8.44
CA THR A 332 13.30 -11.53 9.48
C THR A 332 12.49 -12.55 10.28
N ALA A 333 11.87 -13.54 9.60
CA ALA A 333 11.10 -14.58 10.26
C ALA A 333 11.96 -15.36 11.27
N ILE A 334 13.15 -15.78 10.85
CA ILE A 334 14.08 -16.53 11.72
C ILE A 334 14.50 -15.66 12.92
N LEU A 335 14.95 -14.43 12.69
CA LEU A 335 15.45 -13.55 13.76
C LEU A 335 14.38 -13.20 14.78
N ILE A 336 13.15 -12.95 14.33
CA ILE A 336 12.03 -12.63 15.21
C ILE A 336 11.57 -13.88 15.98
N ALA A 337 11.55 -15.03 15.35
CA ALA A 337 11.19 -16.27 16.04
C ALA A 337 12.28 -16.69 17.06
N ASP A 338 13.57 -16.52 16.74
CA ASP A 338 14.68 -16.70 17.71
C ASP A 338 14.48 -15.81 18.94
N LEU A 339 14.13 -14.54 18.71
CA LEU A 339 13.93 -13.58 19.79
C LEU A 339 12.73 -13.93 20.67
N ILE A 340 11.59 -14.31 20.09
CA ILE A 340 10.33 -14.56 20.81
C ILE A 340 10.34 -15.93 21.49
N CYS A 341 10.74 -17.00 20.79
CA CYS A 341 10.64 -18.36 21.28
C CYS A 341 11.86 -18.78 22.11
N GLU A 342 13.06 -18.32 21.74
CA GLU A 342 14.31 -18.79 22.33
C GLU A 342 15.03 -17.70 23.15
N GLN A 343 14.51 -16.46 23.16
CA GLN A 343 15.13 -15.27 23.78
C GLN A 343 16.58 -15.04 23.28
N LYS A 344 16.84 -15.48 22.07
CA LYS A 344 18.14 -15.35 21.41
C LYS A 344 18.19 -14.10 20.56
N THR A 345 19.18 -13.26 20.78
CA THR A 345 19.40 -12.02 20.03
C THR A 345 20.54 -12.23 19.04
N ASP A 346 20.25 -12.06 17.75
CA ASP A 346 21.28 -12.07 16.70
C ASP A 346 22.15 -10.80 16.78
N PRO A 347 23.47 -10.92 16.55
CA PRO A 347 24.39 -9.75 16.58
C PRO A 347 24.04 -8.61 15.62
N LEU A 348 23.25 -8.86 14.57
CA LEU A 348 22.80 -7.82 13.64
C LEU A 348 21.64 -6.97 14.18
N LEU A 349 20.78 -7.52 15.06
CA LEU A 349 19.56 -6.87 15.53
C LEU A 349 19.77 -5.51 16.19
N PRO A 350 20.84 -5.24 16.97
CA PRO A 350 21.08 -3.91 17.55
C PRO A 350 21.16 -2.80 16.51
N ASN A 351 21.62 -3.08 15.28
CA ASN A 351 21.70 -2.08 14.21
C ASN A 351 20.32 -1.66 13.68
N PHE A 352 19.30 -2.49 13.93
CA PHE A 352 17.93 -2.29 13.45
C PHE A 352 16.94 -1.96 14.57
N HIS A 353 17.43 -1.76 15.80
CA HIS A 353 16.57 -1.43 16.92
C HIS A 353 15.96 -0.03 16.79
N TYR A 354 14.70 0.15 17.19
CA TYR A 354 13.97 1.41 17.05
C TYR A 354 14.59 2.59 17.81
N SER A 355 15.34 2.33 18.89
CA SER A 355 15.99 3.38 19.72
C SER A 355 17.07 4.18 18.98
N ARG A 356 17.53 3.71 17.82
CA ARG A 356 18.48 4.48 16.97
C ARG A 356 17.92 5.84 16.53
N PHE A 357 16.61 6.01 16.52
CA PHE A 357 15.96 7.29 16.23
C PHE A 357 15.86 8.23 17.44
N SER A 358 16.07 7.72 18.66
CA SER A 358 16.03 8.52 19.89
C SER A 358 17.34 9.28 20.17
N ALA A 359 18.44 8.93 19.48
CA ALA A 359 19.78 9.48 19.71
C ALA A 359 20.06 10.82 18.97
N VAL A 360 19.15 11.29 18.10
CA VAL A 360 19.40 12.48 17.26
C VAL A 360 19.15 13.81 17.99
N SER A 361 18.65 13.80 19.24
CA SER A 361 18.31 15.02 20.00
C SER A 361 19.49 15.63 20.82
N SER A 362 20.72 15.09 20.76
CA SER A 362 21.82 15.52 21.63
C SER A 362 23.08 16.07 20.96
N THR A 363 23.04 16.36 19.65
CA THR A 363 24.15 17.05 18.98
C THR A 363 23.68 18.33 18.29
N THR A 364 23.31 19.33 19.08
CA THR A 364 23.30 20.72 18.62
C THR A 364 24.59 21.35 19.07
N THR A 365 25.51 21.50 18.14
CA THR A 365 26.75 22.28 18.26
C THR A 365 26.38 23.70 18.67
N SER A 366 26.89 24.14 19.82
CA SER A 366 26.79 25.50 20.31
C SER A 366 27.51 26.47 19.36
N MET A 367 26.73 27.30 18.66
CA MET A 367 27.26 28.58 18.15
C MET A 367 27.00 29.69 19.18
N PRO A 368 27.92 30.66 19.36
CA PRO A 368 27.82 31.69 20.40
C PRO A 368 26.72 32.69 20.03
N ILE A 369 25.72 32.82 20.91
CA ILE A 369 24.70 33.86 20.81
C ILE A 369 25.23 35.11 21.51
N ASN A 370 25.30 36.20 20.75
CA ASN A 370 25.52 37.54 21.25
C ASN A 370 24.37 37.96 22.18
N SER A 371 24.77 38.37 23.39
CA SER A 371 23.87 38.89 24.42
C SER A 371 23.27 40.24 23.96
N ASN A 372 21.96 40.31 23.83
CA ASN A 372 21.12 41.46 24.18
C ASN A 372 19.65 41.22 23.69
N VAL A 373 18.82 40.59 24.52
CA VAL A 373 17.39 40.88 24.63
C VAL A 373 16.92 40.46 26.03
N THR A 374 16.25 41.39 26.67
CA THR A 374 15.79 41.43 28.04
C THR A 374 14.76 40.34 28.43
N ASN A 375 14.90 39.93 29.70
CA ASN A 375 14.01 39.06 30.46
C ASN A 375 12.50 39.34 30.26
N THR A 376 11.74 38.33 29.83
CA THR A 376 10.36 38.10 30.35
C THR A 376 9.98 36.63 30.14
N ASN A 377 9.59 36.00 31.28
CA ASN A 377 8.87 34.73 31.40
C ASN A 377 9.50 33.41 30.95
N ILE A 378 10.44 32.92 31.77
CA ILE A 378 10.82 31.51 31.85
C ILE A 378 10.09 30.87 33.05
N ASN A 379 8.87 30.41 32.88
CA ASN A 379 8.21 29.55 33.89
C ASN A 379 7.22 28.52 33.26
N SER A 380 7.36 28.17 31.99
CA SER A 380 6.46 27.16 31.37
C SER A 380 7.19 25.98 30.69
N VAL A 381 8.52 25.86 30.79
CA VAL A 381 9.27 24.82 30.07
C VAL A 381 9.72 23.64 30.97
N ASN A 382 9.66 23.79 32.29
CA ASN A 382 10.15 22.75 33.22
C ASN A 382 9.11 21.69 33.63
N ASN A 383 7.91 21.62 33.00
CA ASN A 383 6.88 20.62 33.33
C ASN A 383 6.72 19.50 32.28
N LEU A 384 7.62 19.40 31.31
CA LEU A 384 7.52 18.36 30.26
C LEU A 384 8.50 17.18 30.41
N GLN A 385 9.35 17.20 31.46
CA GLN A 385 10.38 16.14 31.59
C GLN A 385 9.98 14.95 32.48
N ASN A 386 8.78 14.91 33.07
CA ASN A 386 8.34 13.81 33.95
C ASN A 386 6.95 13.27 33.64
N LYS A 387 6.46 13.37 32.40
CA LYS A 387 5.27 12.59 32.01
C LYS A 387 5.71 11.26 31.41
N SER A 388 5.37 10.19 32.11
CA SER A 388 5.42 8.83 31.63
C SER A 388 4.74 8.74 30.26
N PHE A 389 5.31 7.95 29.34
CA PHE A 389 4.79 7.68 27.98
C PHE A 389 3.34 7.17 27.94
N CYS A 390 2.77 6.85 29.12
CA CYS A 390 1.40 6.40 29.29
C CYS A 390 0.34 7.52 29.34
N ASP A 391 0.72 8.79 29.47
CA ASP A 391 -0.21 9.91 29.69
C ASP A 391 -0.42 10.81 28.45
N ILE A 392 0.13 10.43 27.29
CA ILE A 392 -0.17 11.13 26.05
C ILE A 392 -1.50 10.60 25.53
N ALA A 393 -2.58 11.16 26.04
CA ALA A 393 -3.88 11.06 25.38
C ALA A 393 -3.70 11.58 23.94
N THR A 394 -4.02 10.75 22.94
CA THR A 394 -4.13 11.21 21.55
C THR A 394 -5.01 12.45 21.54
N PRO A 395 -4.54 13.59 21.01
CA PRO A 395 -5.40 14.77 20.89
C PRO A 395 -6.63 14.33 20.09
N ARG A 396 -7.82 14.61 20.62
CA ARG A 396 -9.05 14.42 19.85
C ARG A 396 -8.96 15.30 18.63
N LEU A 397 -9.51 14.86 17.52
CA LEU A 397 -9.58 15.68 16.28
C LEU A 397 -10.12 17.10 16.52
N SER A 398 -10.92 17.29 17.60
CA SER A 398 -11.39 18.59 18.07
C SER A 398 -10.30 19.53 18.60
N ASP A 399 -9.12 19.01 18.98
CA ASP A 399 -8.04 19.78 19.62
C ASP A 399 -6.95 20.21 18.61
N LEU A 400 -7.05 19.69 17.38
CA LEU A 400 -6.28 20.15 16.23
C LEU A 400 -7.11 21.20 15.51
N ASN A 401 -6.74 22.45 15.67
CA ASN A 401 -7.33 23.58 14.94
C ASN A 401 -6.88 23.55 13.45
N ILE A 402 -7.07 22.39 12.79
CA ILE A 402 -6.87 22.21 11.36
C ILE A 402 -8.20 22.64 10.71
N GLN A 403 -8.32 23.90 10.35
CA GLN A 403 -9.37 24.33 9.43
C GLN A 403 -9.07 23.69 8.06
N ASP A 404 -9.74 22.58 7.80
CA ASP A 404 -9.73 21.98 6.46
C ASP A 404 -10.32 22.99 5.46
N SER A 405 -9.64 23.17 4.32
CA SER A 405 -10.20 24.02 3.26
C SER A 405 -11.51 23.39 2.75
N PRO A 406 -12.55 24.19 2.52
CA PRO A 406 -13.83 23.68 2.05
C PRO A 406 -13.67 22.94 0.71
N LEU A 407 -14.45 21.87 0.52
CA LEU A 407 -14.55 21.19 -0.77
C LEU A 407 -15.38 22.04 -1.72
N ILE A 408 -14.82 22.41 -2.87
CA ILE A 408 -15.55 23.18 -3.88
C ILE A 408 -15.84 22.29 -5.09
N ILE A 409 -17.13 22.13 -5.43
CA ILE A 409 -17.60 21.41 -6.63
C ILE A 409 -18.51 22.34 -7.42
N ALA A 410 -18.20 22.59 -8.68
CA ALA A 410 -18.97 23.46 -9.57
C ALA A 410 -19.34 24.82 -8.93
N GLY A 411 -18.42 25.41 -8.16
CA GLY A 411 -18.62 26.71 -7.49
C GLY A 411 -19.37 26.63 -6.15
N LYS A 412 -19.91 25.47 -5.76
CA LYS A 412 -20.57 25.28 -4.47
C LYS A 412 -19.60 24.76 -3.43
N SER A 413 -19.62 25.34 -2.23
CA SER A 413 -18.70 25.03 -1.15
C SER A 413 -19.33 24.10 -0.11
N PHE A 414 -18.59 23.08 0.32
CA PHE A 414 -19.00 22.09 1.32
C PHE A 414 -17.91 21.99 2.41
N SER A 415 -18.33 21.98 3.67
CA SER A 415 -17.40 21.79 4.79
C SER A 415 -17.04 20.32 5.01
N SER A 416 -17.90 19.38 4.58
CA SER A 416 -17.66 17.94 4.64
C SER A 416 -17.17 17.42 3.30
N ARG A 417 -16.12 16.58 3.32
CA ARG A 417 -15.63 15.83 2.13
C ARG A 417 -16.29 14.47 1.98
N LEU A 418 -17.15 14.08 2.94
CA LEU A 418 -17.87 12.82 2.91
C LEU A 418 -19.15 12.95 2.08
N MET A 419 -19.34 12.01 1.15
CA MET A 419 -20.60 11.81 0.41
C MET A 419 -21.17 10.45 0.82
N THR A 420 -22.45 10.41 1.15
CA THR A 420 -23.16 9.17 1.48
C THR A 420 -24.23 8.86 0.44
N GLY A 421 -24.87 7.71 0.55
CA GLY A 421 -25.97 7.31 -0.32
C GLY A 421 -27.19 6.86 0.48
N THR A 422 -28.33 6.74 -0.18
CA THR A 422 -29.60 6.34 0.43
C THR A 422 -29.90 4.85 0.32
N GLY A 423 -29.01 4.05 -0.28
CA GLY A 423 -29.26 2.63 -0.54
C GLY A 423 -28.70 1.67 0.52
N LYS A 424 -29.31 0.47 0.60
CA LYS A 424 -28.86 -0.67 1.43
C LYS A 424 -29.05 -0.53 2.96
N TYR A 425 -29.76 0.46 3.45
CA TYR A 425 -30.18 0.53 4.85
C TYR A 425 -31.38 -0.38 5.10
N ARG A 426 -31.54 -0.86 6.33
CA ARG A 426 -32.65 -1.72 6.74
C ARG A 426 -33.97 -0.95 6.90
N SER A 427 -33.87 0.35 7.20
CA SER A 427 -35.01 1.26 7.34
C SER A 427 -34.61 2.70 6.99
N ILE A 428 -35.62 3.54 6.73
CA ILE A 428 -35.44 4.98 6.52
C ILE A 428 -34.86 5.65 7.77
N GLN A 429 -35.28 5.23 8.97
CA GLN A 429 -34.78 5.78 10.22
C GLN A 429 -33.28 5.49 10.41
N GLU A 430 -32.82 4.29 10.05
CA GLU A 430 -31.40 3.94 10.09
C GLU A 430 -30.60 4.79 9.09
N MET A 431 -31.14 5.02 7.91
CA MET A 431 -30.55 5.89 6.90
C MET A 431 -30.45 7.33 7.37
N GLN A 432 -31.53 7.91 7.94
CA GLN A 432 -31.54 9.25 8.53
C GLN A 432 -30.47 9.43 9.59
N GLN A 433 -30.42 8.52 10.57
CA GLN A 433 -29.41 8.54 11.64
C GLN A 433 -27.99 8.45 11.10
N SER A 434 -27.77 7.61 10.07
CA SER A 434 -26.46 7.48 9.44
C SER A 434 -26.04 8.78 8.74
N VAL A 435 -26.95 9.41 8.00
CA VAL A 435 -26.68 10.69 7.31
C VAL A 435 -26.40 11.80 8.31
N GLU A 436 -27.23 11.94 9.35
CA GLU A 436 -27.07 12.95 10.41
C GLU A 436 -25.76 12.78 11.17
N ASN A 437 -25.47 11.56 11.65
CA ASN A 437 -24.25 11.28 12.42
C ASN A 437 -22.96 11.39 11.60
N SER A 438 -23.04 11.21 10.28
CA SER A 438 -21.87 11.32 9.39
C SER A 438 -21.44 12.77 9.15
N GLY A 439 -22.32 13.75 9.38
CA GLY A 439 -22.09 15.17 9.06
C GLY A 439 -21.88 15.41 7.56
N CYS A 440 -22.27 14.49 6.68
CA CYS A 440 -22.16 14.68 5.24
C CYS A 440 -23.13 15.77 4.74
N GLN A 441 -22.68 16.53 3.74
CA GLN A 441 -23.48 17.58 3.12
C GLN A 441 -23.94 17.23 1.71
N ILE A 442 -23.51 16.09 1.17
CA ILE A 442 -23.91 15.59 -0.14
C ILE A 442 -24.41 14.16 0.02
N VAL A 443 -25.64 13.90 -0.46
CA VAL A 443 -26.25 12.56 -0.41
C VAL A 443 -26.65 12.10 -1.81
N THR A 444 -26.14 10.95 -2.22
CA THR A 444 -26.44 10.33 -3.51
C THR A 444 -27.79 9.65 -3.50
N VAL A 445 -28.64 9.97 -4.47
CA VAL A 445 -30.00 9.44 -4.61
C VAL A 445 -30.17 8.77 -5.97
N ALA A 446 -30.49 7.48 -5.98
CA ALA A 446 -30.76 6.73 -7.22
C ALA A 446 -32.15 7.10 -7.76
N VAL A 447 -32.19 7.94 -8.79
CA VAL A 447 -33.42 8.54 -9.35
C VAL A 447 -34.46 7.48 -9.75
N ARG A 448 -34.03 6.40 -10.43
CA ARG A 448 -34.93 5.33 -10.88
C ARG A 448 -35.64 4.60 -9.73
N ARG A 449 -34.99 4.50 -8.57
CA ARG A 449 -35.56 3.80 -7.39
C ARG A 449 -36.61 4.63 -6.69
N VAL A 450 -36.47 5.94 -6.67
CA VAL A 450 -37.44 6.86 -6.07
C VAL A 450 -38.74 6.89 -6.89
N GLN A 451 -38.62 6.85 -8.23
CA GLN A 451 -39.79 6.86 -9.12
C GLN A 451 -40.67 5.59 -9.07
N THR A 452 -40.05 4.45 -8.77
CA THR A 452 -40.78 3.16 -8.77
C THR A 452 -41.38 2.80 -7.42
N ASN A 453 -41.32 3.70 -6.42
CA ASN A 453 -41.67 3.40 -5.02
C ASN A 453 -41.05 2.07 -4.56
N ALA A 454 -39.78 1.86 -4.92
CA ALA A 454 -39.10 0.61 -4.58
C ALA A 454 -39.08 0.43 -3.06
N PRO A 455 -39.27 -0.79 -2.53
CA PRO A 455 -39.25 -1.03 -1.09
C PRO A 455 -38.02 -0.43 -0.40
N GLY A 456 -38.24 0.38 0.65
CA GLY A 456 -37.18 1.08 1.38
C GLY A 456 -36.78 2.45 0.85
N HIS A 457 -37.50 3.00 -0.16
CA HIS A 457 -37.32 4.35 -0.68
C HIS A 457 -38.59 5.20 -0.60
N GLU A 458 -39.64 4.66 0.02
CA GLU A 458 -40.89 5.36 0.29
C GLU A 458 -40.64 6.49 1.31
N GLY A 459 -41.07 7.73 0.99
CA GLY A 459 -40.88 8.87 1.87
C GLY A 459 -39.47 9.46 1.94
N LEU A 460 -38.58 9.13 1.00
CA LEU A 460 -37.20 9.65 0.98
C LEU A 460 -37.16 11.17 0.86
N GLY A 461 -38.10 11.80 0.15
CA GLY A 461 -38.21 13.25 0.02
C GLY A 461 -38.48 13.96 1.35
N GLU A 462 -39.15 13.29 2.27
CA GLU A 462 -39.52 13.81 3.58
C GLU A 462 -38.52 13.41 4.68
N ALA A 463 -37.68 12.43 4.40
CA ALA A 463 -36.79 11.80 5.37
C ALA A 463 -35.54 12.62 5.67
N LEU A 464 -35.09 13.49 4.78
CA LEU A 464 -33.85 14.25 4.91
C LEU A 464 -34.13 15.76 4.84
N ASP A 465 -33.36 16.54 5.58
CA ASP A 465 -33.41 18.00 5.55
C ASP A 465 -32.62 18.54 4.32
N TRP A 466 -33.30 18.65 3.21
CA TRP A 466 -32.72 19.11 1.94
C TRP A 466 -32.30 20.59 1.94
N SER A 467 -32.59 21.33 2.99
CA SER A 467 -32.04 22.67 3.18
C SER A 467 -30.57 22.66 3.62
N LYS A 468 -30.15 21.57 4.25
CA LYS A 468 -28.78 21.35 4.77
C LYS A 468 -27.97 20.37 3.95
N ILE A 469 -28.66 19.46 3.25
CA ILE A 469 -28.08 18.36 2.49
C ILE A 469 -28.28 18.62 0.99
N TRP A 470 -27.19 18.57 0.23
CA TRP A 470 -27.23 18.69 -1.22
C TRP A 470 -27.52 17.34 -1.87
N MET A 471 -28.58 17.26 -2.64
CA MET A 471 -28.94 16.07 -3.39
C MET A 471 -27.95 15.87 -4.54
N LEU A 472 -27.41 14.66 -4.68
CA LEU A 472 -26.62 14.21 -5.82
C LEU A 472 -27.42 13.12 -6.57
N PRO A 473 -28.23 13.50 -7.58
CA PRO A 473 -28.96 12.53 -8.38
C PRO A 473 -28.01 11.56 -9.07
N ASN A 474 -28.35 10.26 -9.02
CA ASN A 474 -27.55 9.19 -9.60
C ASN A 474 -28.34 8.46 -10.70
N THR A 475 -27.70 8.26 -11.86
CA THR A 475 -28.25 7.53 -13.00
C THR A 475 -28.08 5.99 -12.88
N ALA A 476 -27.90 5.49 -11.66
CA ALA A 476 -27.70 4.07 -11.38
C ALA A 476 -28.75 3.17 -12.07
N GLY A 477 -28.27 2.13 -12.74
CA GLY A 477 -29.08 1.16 -13.49
C GLY A 477 -29.36 1.56 -14.93
N CYS A 478 -28.80 2.67 -15.44
CA CYS A 478 -28.85 3.01 -16.87
C CYS A 478 -27.81 2.18 -17.64
N GLN A 479 -28.23 1.62 -18.75
CA GLN A 479 -27.39 0.75 -19.59
C GLN A 479 -26.81 1.49 -20.80
N THR A 480 -27.43 2.60 -21.21
CA THR A 480 -26.99 3.40 -22.34
C THR A 480 -26.81 4.88 -21.98
N ALA A 481 -26.08 5.61 -22.81
CA ALA A 481 -25.89 7.05 -22.68
C ALA A 481 -27.21 7.83 -22.69
N GLU A 482 -28.14 7.47 -23.59
CA GLU A 482 -29.44 8.13 -23.77
C GLU A 482 -30.31 7.94 -22.51
N GLU A 483 -30.29 6.73 -21.92
CA GLU A 483 -31.01 6.47 -20.66
C GLU A 483 -30.45 7.34 -19.54
N ALA A 484 -29.11 7.40 -19.41
CA ALA A 484 -28.45 8.17 -18.36
C ALA A 484 -28.76 9.67 -18.49
N ILE A 485 -28.74 10.23 -19.71
CA ILE A 485 -29.10 11.63 -19.97
C ILE A 485 -30.56 11.90 -19.53
N ARG A 486 -31.48 11.04 -19.91
CA ARG A 486 -32.90 11.18 -19.54
C ARG A 486 -33.10 11.14 -18.03
N VAL A 487 -32.43 10.20 -17.34
CA VAL A 487 -32.52 10.04 -15.88
C VAL A 487 -31.84 11.22 -15.16
N ALA A 488 -30.73 11.74 -15.69
CA ALA A 488 -30.08 12.92 -15.14
C ALA A 488 -30.99 14.16 -15.17
N ARG A 489 -31.65 14.43 -16.30
CA ARG A 489 -32.64 15.51 -16.43
C ARG A 489 -33.77 15.39 -15.41
N LEU A 490 -34.29 14.17 -15.24
CA LEU A 490 -35.32 13.91 -14.23
C LEU A 490 -34.82 14.11 -12.81
N GLY A 491 -33.58 13.71 -12.51
CA GLY A 491 -32.95 13.96 -11.21
C GLY A 491 -32.84 15.43 -10.87
N ARG A 492 -32.54 16.30 -11.86
CA ARG A 492 -32.53 17.74 -11.70
C ARG A 492 -33.92 18.30 -11.36
N GLU A 493 -34.97 17.84 -12.06
CA GLU A 493 -36.33 18.26 -11.74
C GLU A 493 -36.78 17.78 -10.34
N MET A 494 -36.38 16.57 -9.92
CA MET A 494 -36.62 16.11 -8.56
C MET A 494 -35.92 17.00 -7.49
N ALA A 495 -34.68 17.40 -7.73
CA ALA A 495 -33.97 18.29 -6.81
C ALA A 495 -34.66 19.65 -6.68
N LYS A 496 -35.21 20.20 -7.77
CA LYS A 496 -36.01 21.43 -7.75
C LYS A 496 -37.27 21.29 -6.89
N LEU A 497 -37.99 20.14 -7.02
CA LEU A 497 -39.17 19.88 -6.18
C LEU A 497 -38.84 19.82 -4.69
N LEU A 498 -37.59 19.53 -4.34
CA LEU A 498 -37.08 19.54 -2.96
C LEU A 498 -36.51 20.89 -2.51
N GLY A 499 -36.74 21.96 -3.29
CA GLY A 499 -36.31 23.34 -2.99
C GLY A 499 -34.86 23.64 -3.40
N GLN A 500 -34.24 22.83 -4.23
CA GLN A 500 -32.87 23.04 -4.71
C GLN A 500 -32.89 23.50 -6.19
N GLU A 501 -33.40 24.70 -6.45
CA GLU A 501 -33.58 25.25 -7.79
C GLU A 501 -32.30 25.35 -8.62
N ASP A 502 -31.16 25.57 -7.97
CA ASP A 502 -29.84 25.72 -8.56
C ASP A 502 -29.07 24.37 -8.64
N ASN A 503 -29.71 23.23 -8.31
CA ASN A 503 -29.05 21.95 -8.33
C ASN A 503 -28.89 21.43 -9.77
N ASN A 504 -27.65 21.45 -10.22
CA ASN A 504 -27.21 20.95 -11.52
C ASN A 504 -26.27 19.73 -11.41
N PHE A 505 -26.12 19.13 -10.22
CA PHE A 505 -25.24 17.99 -10.02
C PHE A 505 -25.85 16.69 -10.55
N VAL A 506 -25.00 15.81 -11.05
CA VAL A 506 -25.37 14.44 -11.38
C VAL A 506 -24.20 13.49 -11.18
N LYS A 507 -24.43 12.38 -10.48
CA LYS A 507 -23.54 11.23 -10.49
C LYS A 507 -23.92 10.36 -11.70
N LEU A 508 -23.07 10.40 -12.71
CA LEU A 508 -23.31 9.74 -13.98
C LEU A 508 -22.80 8.31 -13.98
N GLU A 509 -23.71 7.35 -14.15
CA GLU A 509 -23.40 5.93 -14.32
C GLU A 509 -24.03 5.43 -15.62
N VAL A 510 -23.24 4.77 -16.48
CA VAL A 510 -23.68 4.00 -17.65
C VAL A 510 -23.08 2.61 -17.52
N ILE A 511 -23.91 1.62 -17.16
CA ILE A 511 -23.48 0.25 -16.85
C ILE A 511 -24.25 -0.73 -17.72
N PRO A 512 -23.70 -1.15 -18.88
CA PRO A 512 -24.39 -2.04 -19.84
C PRO A 512 -24.75 -3.39 -19.25
N ASP A 513 -23.87 -3.95 -18.41
CA ASP A 513 -24.08 -5.27 -17.79
C ASP A 513 -24.26 -5.14 -16.26
N PRO A 514 -25.49 -5.31 -15.75
CA PRO A 514 -25.79 -5.19 -14.33
C PRO A 514 -25.16 -6.32 -13.47
N LYS A 515 -24.64 -7.37 -14.09
CA LYS A 515 -24.00 -8.48 -13.38
C LYS A 515 -22.57 -8.11 -12.94
N TYR A 516 -21.84 -7.42 -13.79
CA TYR A 516 -20.44 -7.09 -13.54
C TYR A 516 -20.26 -5.67 -12.99
N LEU A 517 -21.27 -4.81 -13.11
CA LEU A 517 -21.28 -3.41 -12.63
C LEU A 517 -20.09 -2.56 -13.15
N LEU A 518 -19.57 -2.90 -14.32
CA LEU A 518 -18.50 -2.15 -14.97
C LEU A 518 -19.10 -1.01 -15.80
N PRO A 519 -18.60 0.24 -15.61
CA PRO A 519 -19.07 1.37 -16.41
C PRO A 519 -18.59 1.25 -17.87
N ASP A 520 -19.45 1.66 -18.80
CA ASP A 520 -19.08 1.89 -20.21
C ASP A 520 -18.37 3.23 -20.35
N PRO A 521 -17.06 3.28 -20.64
CA PRO A 521 -16.32 4.54 -20.74
C PRO A 521 -16.79 5.39 -21.93
N ILE A 522 -17.20 4.77 -23.05
CA ILE A 522 -17.63 5.48 -24.26
C ILE A 522 -19.02 6.07 -24.01
N GLY A 523 -19.97 5.27 -23.54
CA GLY A 523 -21.31 5.76 -23.22
C GLY A 523 -21.30 6.80 -22.09
N THR A 524 -20.44 6.64 -21.11
CA THR A 524 -20.26 7.64 -20.04
C THR A 524 -19.73 8.96 -20.60
N LEU A 525 -18.73 8.94 -21.50
CA LEU A 525 -18.20 10.15 -22.13
C LEU A 525 -19.24 10.86 -22.99
N GLN A 526 -19.99 10.12 -23.81
CA GLN A 526 -21.07 10.65 -24.64
C GLN A 526 -22.17 11.32 -23.80
N ALA A 527 -22.61 10.66 -22.74
CA ALA A 527 -23.59 11.22 -21.82
C ALA A 527 -23.06 12.46 -21.09
N ALA A 528 -21.79 12.42 -20.62
CA ALA A 528 -21.16 13.55 -19.94
C ALA A 528 -21.04 14.77 -20.85
N GLU A 529 -20.62 14.60 -22.10
CA GLU A 529 -20.50 15.70 -23.08
C GLU A 529 -21.84 16.40 -23.30
N GLN A 530 -22.92 15.63 -23.46
CA GLN A 530 -24.25 16.20 -23.64
C GLN A 530 -24.76 16.92 -22.38
N LEU A 531 -24.58 16.30 -21.19
CA LEU A 531 -25.03 16.87 -19.93
C LEU A 531 -24.27 18.16 -19.56
N VAL A 532 -22.96 18.21 -19.82
CA VAL A 532 -22.15 19.43 -19.62
C VAL A 532 -22.66 20.58 -20.52
N LYS A 533 -23.01 20.31 -21.80
CA LYS A 533 -23.63 21.30 -22.70
C LYS A 533 -24.97 21.80 -22.15
N GLU A 534 -25.68 20.99 -21.36
CA GLU A 534 -26.95 21.37 -20.71
C GLU A 534 -26.75 22.01 -19.32
N GLY A 535 -25.52 22.32 -18.94
CA GLY A 535 -25.18 23.02 -17.72
C GLY A 535 -25.10 22.13 -16.47
N PHE A 536 -24.99 20.79 -16.61
CA PHE A 536 -24.80 19.90 -15.47
C PHE A 536 -23.36 19.91 -14.98
N ALA A 537 -23.21 19.83 -13.66
CA ALA A 537 -21.96 19.46 -13.00
C ALA A 537 -21.89 17.92 -12.91
N VAL A 538 -21.17 17.32 -13.83
CA VAL A 538 -21.12 15.86 -13.99
C VAL A 538 -20.03 15.26 -13.11
N LEU A 539 -20.40 14.31 -12.23
CA LEU A 539 -19.49 13.46 -11.44
C LEU A 539 -19.57 12.04 -12.03
N PRO A 540 -18.69 11.70 -12.98
CA PRO A 540 -18.79 10.41 -13.68
C PRO A 540 -18.31 9.24 -12.82
N TYR A 541 -19.02 8.11 -12.91
CA TYR A 541 -18.57 6.83 -12.40
C TYR A 541 -17.78 6.12 -13.50
N ILE A 542 -16.47 6.05 -13.31
CA ILE A 542 -15.53 5.42 -14.24
C ILE A 542 -14.55 4.54 -13.48
N ASN A 543 -14.04 3.51 -14.14
CA ASN A 543 -12.86 2.80 -13.69
C ASN A 543 -11.65 3.53 -14.30
N ALA A 544 -10.79 4.07 -13.45
CA ALA A 544 -9.56 4.73 -13.85
C ALA A 544 -8.39 3.74 -13.83
#